data_2855e2b95656e0c6806208412a0f1bcb
#
_entry.id   2855e2b95656e0c6806208412a0f1bcb
#
_cell.length_a   1.000
_cell.length_b   1.000
_cell.length_c   1.000
_cell.angle_alpha   90.00
_cell.angle_beta   90.00
_cell.angle_gamma   90.00
#
_symmetry.space_group_name_H-M   'P 1'
#
loop_
_entity.id
_entity.type
_entity.pdbx_description
1 polymer ?
#
loop_
_entity_poly.entity_id
_entity_poly.type
_entity_poly.pdbx_seq_one_letter_code
_entity_poly.pdbx_strand_id
1 'polypeptide(L)'
;MAEEQKKKRPNSKAAPKTRSAPPRRRRRRRGSAFARWLVDTVDKIQASQAEFQPDKQRSPFVRSLHFTKQQRMNLLRWVLLILGCILCLVIQDCVMSRIKLFGATTDLGVAAILLVGLLEGTETGSIFALLASTVYYFSGSAPGAYCVALITVPTMLCGLFRQKYWRRSTGSMLLCSTIAMAIYELGLFGMAVFTGVTHWGRLPYFAKTAVYTIVLMIPLYHLFYRIGTIGGHVWNE
;
A
#
# COMPACT_ATOMS: atom_id res chain seq x y z
N MET A 1 72.67 19.06 -22.62
CA MET A 1 71.67 20.07 -22.27
C MET A 1 70.34 19.33 -22.08
N ALA A 2 70.05 19.00 -20.91
CA ALA A 2 68.79 18.35 -20.55
C ALA A 2 68.35 18.96 -19.22
N GLU A 3 67.33 19.73 -19.28
CA GLU A 3 66.76 20.48 -18.16
C GLU A 3 65.75 19.62 -17.38
N GLU A 4 66.07 19.51 -16.12
CA GLU A 4 65.42 18.74 -15.10
C GLU A 4 64.10 19.44 -14.68
N GLN A 5 62.94 18.96 -15.11
CA GLN A 5 61.67 19.44 -14.62
C GLN A 5 61.20 18.66 -13.38
N LYS A 6 61.48 19.24 -12.25
CA LYS A 6 61.03 18.84 -10.91
C LYS A 6 59.54 19.05 -10.72
N LYS A 7 58.73 18.02 -10.94
CA LYS A 7 57.28 18.02 -10.82
C LYS A 7 56.85 18.02 -9.33
N LYS A 8 56.52 19.20 -8.80
CA LYS A 8 55.90 19.42 -7.48
C LYS A 8 54.59 18.65 -7.36
N ARG A 9 54.49 17.75 -6.38
CA ARG A 9 53.24 17.14 -5.94
C ARG A 9 52.39 18.19 -5.23
N PRO A 10 51.10 18.35 -5.55
CA PRO A 10 50.22 19.22 -4.79
C PRO A 10 49.78 18.52 -3.49
N ASN A 11 49.87 19.30 -2.45
CA ASN A 11 49.49 19.03 -1.08
C ASN A 11 48.04 18.54 -0.97
N SER A 12 47.86 17.37 -0.40
CA SER A 12 46.56 16.79 0.00
C SER A 12 45.93 17.70 1.04
N LYS A 13 44.97 18.54 0.60
CA LYS A 13 44.13 19.33 1.50
C LYS A 13 43.22 18.39 2.30
N ALA A 14 43.42 18.43 3.63
CA ALA A 14 42.60 17.75 4.60
C ALA A 14 41.08 18.00 4.34
N ALA A 15 40.31 16.91 4.25
CA ALA A 15 38.85 16.98 4.13
C ALA A 15 38.26 17.68 5.36
N PRO A 16 37.26 18.57 5.18
CA PRO A 16 36.60 19.22 6.29
C PRO A 16 35.83 18.19 7.11
N LYS A 17 36.09 18.13 8.42
CA LYS A 17 35.30 17.37 9.39
C LYS A 17 33.85 17.82 9.30
N THR A 18 32.99 16.99 8.72
CA THR A 18 31.54 17.16 8.77
C THR A 18 31.09 17.18 10.23
N ARG A 19 30.72 18.35 10.72
CA ARG A 19 30.04 18.53 12.00
C ARG A 19 28.75 17.71 11.94
N SER A 20 28.69 16.63 12.72
CA SER A 20 27.47 15.87 12.94
C SER A 20 26.40 16.81 13.55
N ALA A 21 25.35 17.07 12.78
CA ALA A 21 24.20 17.82 13.25
C ALA A 21 23.59 17.13 14.48
N PRO A 22 23.18 17.85 15.53
CA PRO A 22 22.56 17.24 16.70
C PRO A 22 21.27 16.50 16.30
N PRO A 23 20.95 15.37 16.95
CA PRO A 23 19.77 14.59 16.62
C PRO A 23 18.52 15.46 16.84
N ARG A 24 17.81 15.73 15.74
CA ARG A 24 16.51 16.42 15.80
C ARG A 24 15.59 15.65 16.75
N ARG A 25 15.28 16.21 17.93
CA ARG A 25 14.27 15.74 18.86
C ARG A 25 12.94 15.59 18.10
N ARG A 26 12.59 14.36 17.73
CA ARG A 26 11.28 14.01 17.17
C ARG A 26 10.21 14.41 18.18
N ARG A 27 9.44 15.47 17.86
CA ARG A 27 8.22 15.84 18.57
C ARG A 27 7.33 14.61 18.65
N ARG A 28 7.19 14.01 19.84
CA ARG A 28 6.25 12.92 20.12
C ARG A 28 4.83 13.43 19.84
N ARG A 29 4.30 13.16 18.64
CA ARG A 29 2.88 13.32 18.36
C ARG A 29 2.12 12.33 19.26
N ARG A 30 1.14 12.82 20.02
CA ARG A 30 0.20 12.03 20.82
C ARG A 30 -0.63 11.15 19.85
N GLY A 31 -0.14 9.98 19.54
CA GLY A 31 -0.90 8.94 18.81
C GLY A 31 -1.84 8.21 19.77
N SER A 32 -2.89 7.61 19.22
CA SER A 32 -3.80 6.72 19.94
C SER A 32 -3.06 5.56 20.62
N ALA A 33 -3.65 4.96 21.67
CA ALA A 33 -3.04 3.84 22.40
C ALA A 33 -2.66 2.66 21.46
N PHE A 34 -3.47 2.42 20.45
CA PHE A 34 -3.23 1.41 19.41
C PHE A 34 -1.99 1.74 18.55
N ALA A 35 -1.81 3.00 18.15
CA ALA A 35 -0.62 3.41 17.39
C ALA A 35 0.66 3.31 18.23
N ARG A 36 0.59 3.55 19.55
CA ARG A 36 1.73 3.32 20.47
C ARG A 36 2.04 1.84 20.61
N TRP A 37 1.02 1.00 20.79
CA TRP A 37 1.21 -0.45 20.87
C TRP A 37 1.85 -1.02 19.59
N LEU A 38 1.40 -0.59 18.41
CA LEU A 38 2.01 -1.00 17.13
C LEU A 38 3.48 -0.57 17.02
N VAL A 39 3.78 0.68 17.37
CA VAL A 39 5.17 1.18 17.35
C VAL A 39 6.04 0.41 18.35
N ASP A 40 5.56 0.21 19.59
CA ASP A 40 6.31 -0.56 20.60
C ASP A 40 6.50 -2.03 20.20
N THR A 41 5.53 -2.62 19.50
CA THR A 41 5.66 -4.00 18.99
C THR A 41 6.69 -4.08 17.86
N VAL A 42 6.69 -3.11 16.93
CA VAL A 42 7.69 -3.02 15.85
C VAL A 42 9.08 -2.75 16.43
N ASP A 43 9.20 -1.84 17.40
CA ASP A 43 10.47 -1.52 18.06
C ASP A 43 11.02 -2.73 18.85
N LYS A 44 10.15 -3.51 19.53
CA LYS A 44 10.54 -4.76 20.20
C LYS A 44 11.02 -5.82 19.20
N ILE A 45 10.33 -5.98 18.06
CA ILE A 45 10.76 -6.88 16.98
C ILE A 45 12.11 -6.42 16.40
N GLN A 46 12.32 -5.12 16.24
CA GLN A 46 13.59 -4.57 15.77
C GLN A 46 14.70 -4.73 16.80
N ALA A 47 14.44 -4.53 18.09
CA ALA A 47 15.40 -4.70 19.17
C ALA A 47 15.83 -6.18 19.32
N SER A 48 14.88 -7.12 19.27
CA SER A 48 15.20 -8.56 19.34
C SER A 48 15.99 -9.05 18.12
N GLN A 49 15.88 -8.37 16.97
CA GLN A 49 16.70 -8.67 15.79
C GLN A 49 18.11 -8.08 15.84
N ALA A 50 18.34 -7.02 16.62
CA ALA A 50 19.69 -6.43 16.80
C ALA A 50 20.58 -7.30 17.68
N GLU A 51 19.99 -8.11 18.57
CA GLU A 51 20.72 -8.97 19.52
C GLU A 51 21.09 -10.34 18.94
N PHE A 52 20.57 -10.68 17.75
CA PHE A 52 20.85 -11.97 17.11
C PHE A 52 22.14 -11.92 16.28
N GLN A 53 23.26 -12.22 16.92
CA GLN A 53 24.51 -12.55 16.22
C GLN A 53 24.39 -13.97 15.63
N PRO A 54 24.61 -14.16 14.32
CA PRO A 54 24.52 -15.48 13.72
C PRO A 54 25.69 -16.34 14.22
N ASP A 55 25.35 -17.43 14.92
CA ASP A 55 26.27 -18.43 15.37
C ASP A 55 27.06 -19.05 14.20
N LYS A 56 28.39 -19.05 14.25
CA LYS A 56 29.28 -19.37 13.12
C LYS A 56 29.27 -20.84 12.66
N GLN A 57 28.46 -21.71 13.27
CA GLN A 57 28.55 -23.17 13.04
C GLN A 57 27.29 -23.83 12.44
N ARG A 58 26.43 -23.10 11.74
CA ARG A 58 25.28 -23.74 11.10
C ARG A 58 25.59 -24.23 9.68
N SER A 59 25.09 -25.46 9.37
CA SER A 59 25.29 -26.18 8.12
C SER A 59 24.95 -25.34 6.87
N PRO A 60 25.61 -25.59 5.70
CA PRO A 60 25.43 -24.79 4.48
C PRO A 60 23.99 -24.78 3.98
N PHE A 61 23.20 -25.81 4.30
CA PHE A 61 21.78 -25.91 3.92
C PHE A 61 20.88 -24.90 4.67
N VAL A 62 21.21 -24.57 5.92
CA VAL A 62 20.47 -23.56 6.71
C VAL A 62 20.88 -22.13 6.32
N ARG A 63 22.05 -21.95 5.69
CA ARG A 63 22.52 -20.65 5.17
C ARG A 63 21.69 -20.14 4.00
N SER A 64 21.09 -21.02 3.20
CA SER A 64 20.25 -20.62 2.06
C SER A 64 18.89 -20.02 2.46
N LEU A 65 18.48 -20.21 3.72
CA LEU A 65 17.24 -19.68 4.29
C LEU A 65 17.41 -18.38 5.10
N HIS A 66 18.62 -17.82 5.12
CA HIS A 66 18.84 -16.53 5.77
C HIS A 66 18.34 -15.38 4.89
N PHE A 67 17.06 -15.06 5.02
CA PHE A 67 16.52 -13.81 4.51
C PHE A 67 17.33 -12.64 5.09
N THR A 68 17.83 -11.77 4.22
CA THR A 68 18.43 -10.51 4.65
C THR A 68 17.40 -9.71 5.45
N LYS A 69 17.86 -8.87 6.39
CA LYS A 69 16.97 -8.05 7.22
C LYS A 69 15.93 -7.31 6.37
N GLN A 70 16.33 -6.82 5.21
CA GLN A 70 15.46 -6.10 4.27
C GLN A 70 14.40 -7.00 3.63
N GLN A 71 14.75 -8.24 3.28
CA GLN A 71 13.79 -9.22 2.76
C GLN A 71 12.72 -9.60 3.79
N ARG A 72 13.11 -9.76 5.06
CA ARG A 72 12.16 -10.03 6.15
C ARG A 72 11.18 -8.88 6.37
N MET A 73 11.68 -7.65 6.30
CA MET A 73 10.83 -6.45 6.44
C MET A 73 9.87 -6.32 5.26
N ASN A 74 10.33 -6.59 4.03
CA ASN A 74 9.45 -6.60 2.86
C ASN A 74 8.39 -7.71 2.95
N LEU A 75 8.76 -8.90 3.38
CA LEU A 75 7.82 -10.01 3.58
C LEU A 75 6.78 -9.66 4.65
N LEU A 76 7.21 -9.09 5.78
CA LEU A 76 6.30 -8.62 6.83
C LEU A 76 5.30 -7.57 6.29
N ARG A 77 5.78 -6.62 5.49
CA ARG A 77 4.93 -5.61 4.84
C ARG A 77 3.84 -6.27 3.98
N TRP A 78 4.24 -7.20 3.10
CA TRP A 78 3.30 -7.91 2.23
C TRP A 78 2.27 -8.72 3.03
N VAL A 79 2.71 -9.44 4.06
CA VAL A 79 1.82 -10.19 4.94
C VAL A 79 0.81 -9.26 5.62
N LEU A 80 1.26 -8.09 6.12
CA LEU A 80 0.37 -7.11 6.75
C LEU A 80 -0.61 -6.47 5.76
N LEU A 81 -0.20 -6.21 4.52
CA LEU A 81 -1.09 -5.69 3.48
C LEU A 81 -2.16 -6.71 3.10
N ILE A 82 -1.78 -7.97 2.89
CA ILE A 82 -2.71 -9.06 2.59
C ILE A 82 -3.68 -9.27 3.76
N LEU A 83 -3.16 -9.34 4.98
CA LEU A 83 -3.99 -9.49 6.19
C LEU A 83 -4.95 -8.32 6.36
N GLY A 84 -4.50 -7.08 6.09
CA GLY A 84 -5.33 -5.89 6.09
C GLY A 84 -6.47 -5.96 5.06
N CYS A 85 -6.19 -6.43 3.85
CA CYS A 85 -7.23 -6.65 2.83
C CYS A 85 -8.24 -7.72 3.26
N ILE A 86 -7.77 -8.86 3.77
CA ILE A 86 -8.66 -9.93 4.27
C ILE A 86 -9.52 -9.40 5.43
N LEU A 87 -8.95 -8.64 6.34
CA LEU A 87 -9.70 -8.03 7.44
C LEU A 87 -10.77 -7.06 6.93
N CYS A 88 -10.48 -6.27 5.89
CA CYS A 88 -11.47 -5.38 5.26
C CYS A 88 -12.61 -6.17 4.62
N LEU A 89 -12.32 -7.31 3.96
CA LEU A 89 -13.35 -8.20 3.40
C LEU A 89 -14.24 -8.77 4.50
N VAL A 90 -13.65 -9.27 5.60
CA VAL A 90 -14.42 -9.79 6.73
C VAL A 90 -15.27 -8.71 7.37
N ILE A 91 -14.75 -7.50 7.56
CA ILE A 91 -15.52 -6.37 8.10
C ILE A 91 -16.66 -6.00 7.15
N GLN A 92 -16.43 -6.00 5.85
CA GLN A 92 -17.47 -5.76 4.86
C GLN A 92 -18.62 -6.77 5.01
N ASP A 93 -18.31 -8.05 5.03
CA ASP A 93 -19.34 -9.10 5.05
C ASP A 93 -20.03 -9.21 6.41
N CYS A 94 -19.32 -9.06 7.53
CA CYS A 94 -19.87 -9.19 8.87
C CYS A 94 -20.58 -7.95 9.38
N VAL A 95 -20.04 -6.76 9.08
CA VAL A 95 -20.46 -5.48 9.69
C VAL A 95 -21.17 -4.59 8.68
N MET A 96 -20.51 -4.27 7.56
CA MET A 96 -21.01 -3.28 6.60
C MET A 96 -22.24 -3.78 5.83
N SER A 97 -22.36 -5.07 5.60
CA SER A 97 -23.57 -5.68 5.01
C SER A 97 -24.85 -5.45 5.85
N ARG A 98 -24.70 -5.29 7.16
CA ARG A 98 -25.79 -5.01 8.11
C ARG A 98 -26.07 -3.52 8.30
N ILE A 99 -25.06 -2.67 8.10
CA ILE A 99 -25.19 -1.22 8.27
C ILE A 99 -25.49 -0.58 6.92
N LYS A 100 -26.78 -0.30 6.69
CA LYS A 100 -27.23 0.42 5.48
C LYS A 100 -27.34 1.90 5.82
N LEU A 101 -26.41 2.73 5.38
CA LEU A 101 -26.51 4.18 5.49
C LEU A 101 -27.26 4.74 4.27
N PHE A 102 -28.39 5.37 4.50
CA PHE A 102 -29.28 5.88 3.44
C PHE A 102 -29.70 4.82 2.40
N GLY A 103 -29.75 3.54 2.83
CA GLY A 103 -30.11 2.42 1.97
C GLY A 103 -28.96 1.86 1.13
N ALA A 104 -27.76 2.45 1.16
CA ALA A 104 -26.57 1.98 0.46
C ALA A 104 -25.63 1.20 1.39
N THR A 105 -24.96 0.21 0.86
CA THR A 105 -23.87 -0.54 1.50
C THR A 105 -22.52 -0.01 1.01
N THR A 106 -21.42 -0.35 1.68
CA THR A 106 -20.08 0.04 1.27
C THR A 106 -19.33 -1.15 0.70
N ASP A 107 -18.49 -0.90 -0.30
CA ASP A 107 -17.57 -1.88 -0.88
C ASP A 107 -16.16 -1.68 -0.32
N LEU A 108 -16.03 -1.92 1.01
CA LEU A 108 -14.76 -1.72 1.74
C LEU A 108 -13.63 -2.62 1.22
N GLY A 109 -13.94 -3.85 0.82
CA GLY A 109 -12.98 -4.79 0.27
C GLY A 109 -12.40 -4.31 -1.05
N VAL A 110 -13.25 -3.84 -1.96
CA VAL A 110 -12.82 -3.25 -3.24
C VAL A 110 -11.98 -2.01 -2.99
N ALA A 111 -12.41 -1.12 -2.07
CA ALA A 111 -11.65 0.06 -1.68
C ALA A 111 -10.24 -0.31 -1.16
N ALA A 112 -10.12 -1.35 -0.34
CA ALA A 112 -8.84 -1.85 0.16
C ALA A 112 -7.94 -2.37 -0.97
N ILE A 113 -8.49 -3.18 -1.89
CA ILE A 113 -7.75 -3.73 -3.02
C ILE A 113 -7.24 -2.61 -3.94
N LEU A 114 -8.09 -1.64 -4.29
CA LEU A 114 -7.72 -0.49 -5.11
C LEU A 114 -6.63 0.36 -4.45
N LEU A 115 -6.76 0.65 -3.15
CA LEU A 115 -5.77 1.42 -2.40
C LEU A 115 -4.41 0.72 -2.36
N VAL A 116 -4.37 -0.56 -2.00
CA VAL A 116 -3.12 -1.32 -1.93
C VAL A 116 -2.51 -1.46 -3.33
N GLY A 117 -3.32 -1.76 -4.35
CA GLY A 117 -2.87 -1.86 -5.72
C GLY A 117 -2.24 -0.56 -6.24
N LEU A 118 -2.85 0.60 -5.94
CA LEU A 118 -2.29 1.90 -6.30
C LEU A 118 -1.06 2.28 -5.47
N LEU A 119 -1.01 1.86 -4.22
CA LEU A 119 0.12 2.10 -3.33
C LEU A 119 1.38 1.34 -3.80
N GLU A 120 1.31 0.08 -4.15
CA GLU A 120 2.46 -0.75 -4.56
C GLU A 120 3.01 -0.41 -5.95
N GLY A 121 2.32 0.44 -6.69
CA GLY A 121 2.73 0.87 -8.03
C GLY A 121 2.10 0.03 -9.14
N THR A 122 2.42 0.38 -10.39
CA THR A 122 1.67 -0.14 -11.55
C THR A 122 1.86 -1.64 -11.74
N GLU A 123 3.10 -2.14 -11.70
CA GLU A 123 3.41 -3.54 -12.00
C GLU A 123 2.98 -4.47 -10.85
N THR A 124 3.55 -4.26 -9.68
CA THR A 124 3.26 -5.09 -8.49
C THR A 124 1.83 -4.90 -8.01
N GLY A 125 1.31 -3.68 -8.10
CA GLY A 125 -0.04 -3.34 -7.68
C GLY A 125 -1.12 -3.93 -8.57
N SER A 126 -0.93 -4.01 -9.90
CA SER A 126 -1.89 -4.66 -10.80
C SER A 126 -1.95 -6.17 -10.61
N ILE A 127 -0.79 -6.82 -10.39
CA ILE A 127 -0.73 -8.25 -10.06
C ILE A 127 -1.43 -8.50 -8.71
N PHE A 128 -1.16 -7.68 -7.71
CA PHE A 128 -1.85 -7.77 -6.43
C PHE A 128 -3.36 -7.59 -6.58
N ALA A 129 -3.80 -6.58 -7.32
CA ALA A 129 -5.22 -6.32 -7.56
C ALA A 129 -5.91 -7.50 -8.27
N LEU A 130 -5.24 -8.14 -9.25
CA LEU A 130 -5.74 -9.32 -9.91
C LEU A 130 -5.93 -10.49 -8.95
N LEU A 131 -4.92 -10.79 -8.14
CA LEU A 131 -4.99 -11.88 -7.16
C LEU A 131 -6.03 -11.60 -6.08
N ALA A 132 -6.03 -10.40 -5.52
CA ALA A 132 -6.95 -10.03 -4.46
C ALA A 132 -8.41 -9.95 -4.95
N SER A 133 -8.66 -9.46 -6.17
CA SER A 133 -10.01 -9.45 -6.75
C SER A 133 -10.51 -10.86 -7.10
N THR A 134 -9.60 -11.78 -7.43
CA THR A 134 -9.93 -13.20 -7.60
C THR A 134 -10.34 -13.82 -6.26
N VAL A 135 -9.62 -13.53 -5.17
CA VAL A 135 -10.02 -13.96 -3.81
C VAL A 135 -11.37 -13.35 -3.42
N TYR A 136 -11.58 -12.06 -3.73
CA TYR A 136 -12.86 -11.38 -3.51
C TYR A 136 -14.01 -12.05 -4.26
N TYR A 137 -13.79 -12.49 -5.49
CA TYR A 137 -14.78 -13.24 -6.26
C TYR A 137 -15.09 -14.59 -5.61
N PHE A 138 -14.08 -15.34 -5.19
CA PHE A 138 -14.28 -16.65 -4.53
C PHE A 138 -14.88 -16.57 -3.12
N SER A 139 -14.76 -15.42 -2.45
CA SER A 139 -15.44 -15.21 -1.15
C SER A 139 -16.97 -15.14 -1.27
N GLY A 140 -17.50 -15.03 -2.51
CA GLY A 140 -18.94 -14.89 -2.74
C GLY A 140 -19.48 -13.48 -2.51
N SER A 141 -18.63 -12.52 -2.15
CA SER A 141 -19.03 -11.12 -1.94
C SER A 141 -19.20 -10.35 -3.24
N ALA A 142 -18.53 -10.81 -4.31
CA ALA A 142 -18.58 -10.18 -5.62
C ALA A 142 -19.87 -10.56 -6.39
N PRO A 143 -20.51 -9.61 -7.08
CA PRO A 143 -21.73 -9.86 -7.84
C PRO A 143 -21.51 -10.70 -9.12
N GLY A 144 -20.26 -10.94 -9.53
CA GLY A 144 -19.94 -11.78 -10.69
C GLY A 144 -18.46 -11.77 -11.05
N ALA A 145 -18.04 -12.68 -11.93
CA ALA A 145 -16.63 -12.83 -12.35
C ALA A 145 -16.07 -11.58 -13.05
N TYR A 146 -16.93 -10.75 -13.67
CA TYR A 146 -16.53 -9.49 -14.30
C TYR A 146 -15.95 -8.47 -13.30
N CYS A 147 -16.22 -8.62 -12.00
CA CYS A 147 -15.66 -7.76 -10.96
C CYS A 147 -14.13 -7.85 -10.90
N VAL A 148 -13.55 -9.01 -11.23
CA VAL A 148 -12.09 -9.18 -11.28
C VAL A 148 -11.48 -8.21 -12.31
N ALA A 149 -12.06 -8.12 -13.50
CA ALA A 149 -11.62 -7.16 -14.52
C ALA A 149 -11.93 -5.72 -14.13
N LEU A 150 -13.12 -5.45 -13.57
CA LEU A 150 -13.53 -4.11 -13.14
C LEU A 150 -12.68 -3.53 -12.00
N ILE A 151 -12.04 -4.36 -11.19
CA ILE A 151 -11.10 -3.91 -10.15
C ILE A 151 -9.69 -3.77 -10.74
N THR A 152 -9.24 -4.77 -11.51
CA THR A 152 -7.86 -4.82 -12.00
C THR A 152 -7.57 -3.74 -13.05
N VAL A 153 -8.47 -3.54 -14.02
CA VAL A 153 -8.26 -2.58 -15.12
C VAL A 153 -8.18 -1.13 -14.62
N PRO A 154 -9.11 -0.61 -13.80
CA PRO A 154 -8.97 0.74 -13.25
C PRO A 154 -7.72 0.91 -12.37
N THR A 155 -7.35 -0.11 -11.58
CA THR A 155 -6.13 -0.07 -10.78
C THR A 155 -4.89 0.11 -11.65
N MET A 156 -4.78 -0.68 -12.73
CA MET A 156 -3.68 -0.58 -13.69
C MET A 156 -3.66 0.77 -14.41
N LEU A 157 -4.80 1.21 -14.95
CA LEU A 157 -4.89 2.47 -15.70
C LEU A 157 -4.58 3.69 -14.81
N CYS A 158 -5.17 3.76 -13.63
CA CYS A 158 -4.89 4.84 -12.67
C CYS A 158 -3.45 4.81 -12.17
N GLY A 159 -2.88 3.61 -11.99
CA GLY A 159 -1.47 3.43 -11.66
C GLY A 159 -0.54 3.99 -12.74
N LEU A 160 -0.78 3.63 -14.01
CA LEU A 160 -0.02 4.14 -15.16
C LEU A 160 -0.16 5.66 -15.30
N PHE A 161 -1.39 6.18 -15.18
CA PHE A 161 -1.65 7.60 -15.29
C PHE A 161 -0.94 8.39 -14.20
N ARG A 162 -0.97 7.91 -12.98
CA ARG A 162 -0.27 8.51 -11.84
C ARG A 162 1.24 8.52 -12.05
N GLN A 163 1.83 7.40 -12.49
CA GLN A 163 3.27 7.29 -12.71
C GLN A 163 3.77 8.27 -13.76
N LYS A 164 2.98 8.51 -14.81
CA LYS A 164 3.37 9.34 -15.95
C LYS A 164 3.09 10.83 -15.76
N TYR A 165 1.98 11.19 -15.13
CA TYR A 165 1.48 12.56 -15.15
C TYR A 165 1.42 13.24 -13.79
N TRP A 166 1.48 12.52 -12.70
CA TRP A 166 1.24 13.12 -11.39
C TRP A 166 2.40 12.97 -10.44
N ARG A 167 2.75 14.07 -9.74
CA ARG A 167 3.72 14.01 -8.64
C ARG A 167 3.17 13.11 -7.53
N ARG A 168 4.04 12.30 -6.93
CA ARG A 168 3.71 11.41 -5.81
C ARG A 168 3.34 12.22 -4.56
N SER A 169 2.07 12.57 -4.42
CA SER A 169 1.53 13.23 -3.24
C SER A 169 0.33 12.44 -2.69
N THR A 170 0.03 12.62 -1.41
CA THR A 170 -1.13 12.00 -0.75
C THR A 170 -2.43 12.34 -1.45
N GLY A 171 -2.60 13.60 -1.88
CA GLY A 171 -3.78 14.04 -2.61
C GLY A 171 -3.94 13.37 -3.97
N SER A 172 -2.83 13.19 -4.70
CA SER A 172 -2.82 12.48 -5.98
C SER A 172 -3.25 11.01 -5.82
N MET A 173 -2.82 10.35 -4.74
CA MET A 173 -3.22 8.97 -4.44
C MET A 173 -4.70 8.85 -4.16
N LEU A 174 -5.23 9.69 -3.28
CA LEU A 174 -6.65 9.71 -2.95
C LEU A 174 -7.52 10.04 -4.18
N LEU A 175 -7.06 10.94 -5.02
CA LEU A 175 -7.78 11.30 -6.25
C LEU A 175 -7.79 10.15 -7.25
N CYS A 176 -6.65 9.49 -7.48
CA CYS A 176 -6.57 8.30 -8.34
C CYS A 176 -7.45 7.16 -7.81
N SER A 177 -7.43 6.90 -6.50
CA SER A 177 -8.26 5.86 -5.90
C SER A 177 -9.75 6.19 -5.98
N THR A 178 -10.13 7.46 -5.84
CA THR A 178 -11.51 7.94 -6.03
C THR A 178 -11.98 7.74 -7.48
N ILE A 179 -11.13 8.09 -8.46
CA ILE A 179 -11.42 7.87 -9.87
C ILE A 179 -11.55 6.36 -10.17
N ALA A 180 -10.64 5.55 -9.67
CA ALA A 180 -10.69 4.09 -9.86
C ALA A 180 -11.98 3.50 -9.26
N MET A 181 -12.39 3.95 -8.08
CA MET A 181 -13.65 3.55 -7.46
C MET A 181 -14.86 3.97 -8.26
N ALA A 182 -14.86 5.20 -8.77
CA ALA A 182 -15.97 5.69 -9.62
C ALA A 182 -16.08 4.88 -10.92
N ILE A 183 -14.94 4.53 -11.55
CA ILE A 183 -14.93 3.67 -12.75
C ILE A 183 -15.45 2.27 -12.41
N TYR A 184 -15.06 1.71 -11.27
CA TYR A 184 -15.55 0.41 -10.80
C TYR A 184 -17.08 0.43 -10.63
N GLU A 185 -17.64 1.38 -9.89
CA GLU A 185 -19.08 1.49 -9.64
C GLU A 185 -19.87 1.72 -10.92
N LEU A 186 -19.39 2.59 -11.81
CA LEU A 186 -20.02 2.82 -13.12
C LEU A 186 -19.97 1.56 -13.99
N GLY A 187 -18.87 0.84 -13.99
CA GLY A 187 -18.71 -0.43 -14.69
C GLY A 187 -19.66 -1.49 -14.16
N LEU A 188 -19.79 -1.57 -12.83
CA LEU A 188 -20.69 -2.50 -12.16
C LEU A 188 -22.16 -2.18 -12.49
N PHE A 189 -22.53 -0.90 -12.43
CA PHE A 189 -23.85 -0.45 -12.86
C PHE A 189 -24.12 -0.77 -14.33
N GLY A 190 -23.16 -0.47 -15.23
CA GLY A 190 -23.27 -0.77 -16.66
C GLY A 190 -23.48 -2.27 -16.93
N MET A 191 -22.72 -3.14 -16.26
CA MET A 191 -22.88 -4.60 -16.35
C MET A 191 -24.24 -5.05 -15.82
N ALA A 192 -24.70 -4.47 -14.70
CA ALA A 192 -25.99 -4.80 -14.11
C ALA A 192 -27.18 -4.39 -15.00
N VAL A 193 -27.06 -3.27 -15.71
CA VAL A 193 -28.06 -2.83 -16.73
C VAL A 193 -28.01 -3.74 -17.96
N PHE A 194 -26.78 -4.06 -18.45
CA PHE A 194 -26.60 -4.91 -19.61
C PHE A 194 -27.15 -6.32 -19.39
N THR A 195 -26.98 -6.88 -18.20
CA THR A 195 -27.53 -8.20 -17.84
C THR A 195 -29.02 -8.17 -17.48
N GLY A 196 -29.65 -7.00 -17.52
CA GLY A 196 -31.08 -6.84 -17.20
C GLY A 196 -31.44 -6.99 -15.71
N VAL A 197 -30.44 -7.07 -14.84
CA VAL A 197 -30.63 -7.23 -13.38
C VAL A 197 -31.11 -5.92 -12.73
N THR A 198 -30.79 -4.76 -13.34
CA THR A 198 -31.13 -3.46 -12.77
C THR A 198 -31.68 -2.50 -13.85
N HIS A 199 -32.40 -1.46 -13.40
CA HIS A 199 -32.93 -0.40 -14.25
C HIS A 199 -32.19 0.92 -14.00
N TRP A 200 -32.24 1.82 -14.98
CA TRP A 200 -31.63 3.16 -14.91
C TRP A 200 -32.03 3.96 -13.66
N GLY A 201 -33.21 3.75 -13.13
CA GLY A 201 -33.68 4.41 -11.91
C GLY A 201 -32.87 4.06 -10.64
N ARG A 202 -32.06 3.03 -10.67
CA ARG A 202 -31.18 2.65 -9.55
C ARG A 202 -29.80 3.30 -9.57
N LEU A 203 -29.48 4.12 -10.57
CA LEU A 203 -28.22 4.87 -10.63
C LEU A 203 -27.90 5.64 -9.33
N PRO A 204 -28.86 6.38 -8.70
CA PRO A 204 -28.57 7.09 -7.46
C PRO A 204 -28.17 6.18 -6.30
N TYR A 205 -28.56 4.92 -6.31
CA TYR A 205 -28.10 3.94 -5.31
C TYR A 205 -26.61 3.66 -5.46
N PHE A 206 -26.15 3.35 -6.66
CA PHE A 206 -24.73 3.13 -6.94
C PHE A 206 -23.89 4.38 -6.65
N ALA A 207 -24.37 5.57 -6.99
CA ALA A 207 -23.70 6.82 -6.65
C ALA A 207 -23.55 7.02 -5.14
N LYS A 208 -24.56 6.68 -4.33
CA LYS A 208 -24.49 6.73 -2.86
C LYS A 208 -23.46 5.73 -2.32
N THR A 209 -23.43 4.49 -2.85
CA THR A 209 -22.44 3.47 -2.50
C THR A 209 -21.03 3.97 -2.80
N ALA A 210 -20.79 4.55 -3.98
CA ALA A 210 -19.50 5.13 -4.35
C ALA A 210 -19.07 6.24 -3.38
N VAL A 211 -19.95 7.21 -3.11
CA VAL A 211 -19.64 8.33 -2.20
C VAL A 211 -19.31 7.80 -0.79
N TYR A 212 -20.11 6.87 -0.28
CA TYR A 212 -19.88 6.30 1.05
C TYR A 212 -18.57 5.55 1.13
N THR A 213 -18.25 4.75 0.11
CA THR A 213 -16.97 4.02 0.03
C THR A 213 -15.79 4.98 -0.06
N ILE A 214 -15.89 6.06 -0.86
CA ILE A 214 -14.85 7.10 -0.99
C ILE A 214 -14.55 7.76 0.36
N VAL A 215 -15.58 8.08 1.15
CA VAL A 215 -15.39 8.66 2.50
C VAL A 215 -14.60 7.69 3.40
N LEU A 216 -14.90 6.39 3.33
CA LEU A 216 -14.17 5.37 4.09
C LEU A 216 -12.77 5.09 3.55
N MET A 217 -12.47 5.41 2.29
CA MET A 217 -11.13 5.29 1.74
C MET A 217 -10.11 6.21 2.46
N ILE A 218 -10.53 7.35 2.99
CA ILE A 218 -9.63 8.30 3.65
C ILE A 218 -8.95 7.69 4.88
N PRO A 219 -9.66 7.17 5.88
CA PRO A 219 -9.03 6.52 7.03
C PRO A 219 -8.29 5.24 6.63
N LEU A 220 -8.83 4.49 5.66
CA LEU A 220 -8.22 3.27 5.15
C LEU A 220 -6.87 3.55 4.47
N TYR A 221 -6.78 4.62 3.70
CA TYR A 221 -5.53 5.09 3.11
C TYR A 221 -4.45 5.36 4.17
N HIS A 222 -4.80 6.04 5.26
CA HIS A 222 -3.84 6.32 6.33
C HIS A 222 -3.35 5.04 7.02
N LEU A 223 -4.23 4.04 7.13
CA LEU A 223 -3.87 2.73 7.68
C LEU A 223 -2.88 2.01 6.78
N PHE A 224 -3.21 1.83 5.50
CA PHE A 224 -2.36 1.14 4.54
C PHE A 224 -1.05 1.88 4.26
N TYR A 225 -1.09 3.20 4.22
CA TYR A 225 0.11 4.03 4.08
C TYR A 225 1.10 3.78 5.23
N ARG A 226 0.62 3.68 6.48
CA ARG A 226 1.48 3.36 7.62
C ARG A 226 2.08 1.97 7.53
N ILE A 227 1.32 0.98 7.07
CA ILE A 227 1.82 -0.38 6.85
C ILE A 227 2.88 -0.37 5.74
N GLY A 228 2.64 0.33 4.66
CA GLY A 228 3.54 0.43 3.53
C GLY A 228 4.89 1.09 3.83
N THR A 229 4.97 1.96 4.85
CA THR A 229 6.23 2.58 5.29
C THR A 229 7.11 1.65 6.14
N ILE A 230 6.62 0.46 6.51
CA ILE A 230 7.39 -0.54 7.23
C ILE A 230 8.47 -1.10 6.29
N GLY A 231 9.74 -1.07 6.74
CA GLY A 231 10.87 -1.57 5.96
C GLY A 231 11.64 -0.51 5.17
N GLY A 232 11.29 0.77 5.32
CA GLY A 232 12.02 1.87 4.69
C GLY A 232 11.80 1.95 3.17
N HIS A 233 10.80 1.25 2.64
CA HIS A 233 10.37 1.44 1.25
C HIS A 233 9.77 2.83 1.15
N VAL A 234 10.53 3.72 0.53
CA VAL A 234 10.11 5.12 0.39
C VAL A 234 9.13 5.16 -0.78
N TRP A 235 7.86 5.35 -0.47
CA TRP A 235 6.82 5.69 -1.43
C TRP A 235 7.07 7.04 -2.12
N ASN A 236 8.23 7.66 -1.84
CA ASN A 236 8.62 9.01 -2.22
C ASN A 236 9.67 9.07 -3.35
N GLU A 237 9.97 7.98 -4.05
CA GLU A 237 10.82 8.03 -5.25
C GLU A 237 10.01 8.28 -6.51
#